data_c9892a4bf71e65ccaed3ec0d9a4c9c73
#
_entry.id   c9892a4bf71e65ccaed3ec0d9a4c9c73
#
_cell.length_a   1.000
_cell.length_b   1.000
_cell.length_c   1.000
_cell.angle_alpha   90.00
_cell.angle_beta   90.00
_cell.angle_gamma   90.00
#
_symmetry.space_group_name_H-M   'P 1'
#
loop_
_entity.id
_entity.type
_entity.pdbx_description
1 polymer ?
#
loop_
_entity_poly.entity_id
_entity_poly.type
_entity_poly.pdbx_seq_one_letter_code
_entity_poly.pdbx_strand_id
1 'polypeptide(L)'
;MRFRKALAVAPLAAIALVGAPAGAAQAETAGTAPSAAAVQAADSPAVTVHLDDGANGFQVGRAISAIDEDNRGEFVRRAVDEAFQASGGRYNVIMMNLSQGYEERLEAKRLYANVRWGSINYGLWIAEAGEFTNTGDGGYINWAMKGWFDRDGMTVRFHRP
;
A
#
# COMPACT_ATOMS: atom_id res chain seq x y z
N MET A 1 -2.00 -47.41 18.88
CA MET A 1 -1.36 -48.58 18.23
C MET A 1 -0.31 -48.10 17.22
N ARG A 2 0.96 -48.35 17.60
CA ARG A 2 2.15 -48.70 16.78
C ARG A 2 2.51 -47.77 15.61
N PHE A 3 3.49 -46.89 15.84
CA PHE A 3 4.92 -46.92 15.47
C PHE A 3 5.26 -47.59 14.10
N ARG A 4 5.90 -46.83 13.21
CA ARG A 4 7.12 -47.30 12.55
C ARG A 4 7.96 -46.12 12.01
N LYS A 5 9.14 -45.99 12.60
CA LYS A 5 10.33 -45.29 12.09
C LYS A 5 10.95 -46.16 11.01
N ALA A 6 11.51 -45.57 9.98
CA ALA A 6 12.52 -46.18 9.14
C ALA A 6 13.66 -45.17 8.89
N LEU A 7 14.81 -45.48 9.42
CA LEU A 7 16.14 -45.01 9.03
C LEU A 7 16.66 -45.90 7.89
N ALA A 8 17.44 -45.34 6.97
CA ALA A 8 18.61 -45.95 6.31
C ALA A 8 19.17 -44.93 5.31
N VAL A 9 20.38 -44.50 5.48
CA VAL A 9 21.72 -44.99 5.24
C VAL A 9 22.31 -44.40 3.93
N ALA A 10 23.35 -43.63 4.07
CA ALA A 10 24.25 -43.14 3.05
C ALA A 10 25.19 -44.26 2.51
N PRO A 11 25.80 -44.09 1.35
CA PRO A 11 27.16 -44.53 1.19
C PRO A 11 28.15 -43.44 0.79
N LEU A 12 29.27 -43.45 1.46
CA LEU A 12 30.57 -42.88 1.08
C LEU A 12 31.25 -43.71 0.02
N ALA A 13 31.88 -43.08 -0.94
CA ALA A 13 33.05 -43.61 -1.67
C ALA A 13 33.75 -42.43 -2.38
N ALA A 14 34.85 -42.11 -2.06
CA ALA A 14 36.27 -42.21 -2.01
C ALA A 14 36.97 -42.00 -3.39
N ILE A 15 37.72 -40.89 -3.48
CA ILE A 15 39.09 -40.61 -3.92
C ILE A 15 39.52 -41.09 -5.32
N ALA A 16 39.96 -40.12 -6.14
CA ALA A 16 41.23 -40.23 -6.92
C ALA A 16 41.77 -38.82 -7.23
N LEU A 17 42.96 -38.54 -6.71
CA LEU A 17 43.89 -37.46 -7.10
C LEU A 17 44.54 -37.84 -8.42
N VAL A 18 44.80 -36.89 -9.34
CA VAL A 18 46.05 -36.66 -10.07
C VAL A 18 45.91 -35.45 -11.02
N GLY A 19 46.87 -34.49 -10.95
CA GLY A 19 47.37 -33.72 -12.09
C GLY A 19 46.94 -32.27 -12.20
N ALA A 20 47.79 -31.35 -11.68
CA ALA A 20 47.84 -29.97 -12.16
C ALA A 20 48.60 -29.90 -13.50
N PRO A 21 48.31 -28.90 -14.36
CA PRO A 21 49.19 -27.78 -14.44
C PRO A 21 48.50 -26.39 -14.48
N ALA A 22 49.31 -25.41 -14.17
CA ALA A 22 49.06 -23.99 -14.05
C ALA A 22 48.47 -23.33 -15.31
N GLY A 23 47.63 -22.33 -15.10
CA GLY A 23 47.39 -21.32 -16.14
C GLY A 23 46.02 -20.65 -16.08
N ALA A 24 46.09 -19.34 -15.90
CA ALA A 24 45.03 -18.33 -16.14
C ALA A 24 44.06 -18.07 -14.98
N ALA A 25 44.34 -16.97 -14.30
CA ALA A 25 43.42 -16.23 -13.49
C ALA A 25 42.22 -15.77 -14.36
N GLN A 26 41.07 -16.35 -14.14
CA GLN A 26 39.81 -15.76 -14.56
C GLN A 26 39.23 -15.01 -13.37
N ALA A 27 39.12 -13.70 -13.56
CA ALA A 27 38.38 -12.85 -12.65
C ALA A 27 36.92 -13.33 -12.63
N GLU A 28 36.48 -13.94 -11.53
CA GLU A 28 35.08 -14.15 -11.25
C GLU A 28 34.43 -12.76 -11.05
N THR A 29 33.70 -12.33 -12.07
CA THR A 29 32.74 -11.27 -11.89
C THR A 29 31.67 -11.81 -10.92
N ALA A 30 31.78 -11.38 -9.65
CA ALA A 30 30.72 -11.56 -8.67
C ALA A 30 29.45 -10.91 -9.24
N GLY A 31 28.55 -11.75 -9.76
CA GLY A 31 27.21 -11.34 -10.10
C GLY A 31 26.54 -10.86 -8.81
N THR A 32 26.41 -9.54 -8.69
CA THR A 32 25.65 -8.93 -7.60
C THR A 32 24.19 -9.37 -7.77
N ALA A 33 23.77 -10.30 -6.94
CA ALA A 33 22.33 -10.61 -6.82
C ALA A 33 21.59 -9.31 -6.46
N PRO A 34 20.48 -8.98 -7.14
CA PRO A 34 19.71 -7.80 -6.77
C PRO A 34 19.27 -7.94 -5.32
N SER A 35 19.62 -6.94 -4.52
CA SER A 35 19.29 -6.87 -3.10
C SER A 35 17.76 -6.91 -2.95
N ALA A 36 17.26 -7.75 -2.04
CA ALA A 36 15.83 -7.82 -1.70
C ALA A 36 15.23 -6.45 -1.29
N ALA A 37 16.09 -5.50 -0.84
CA ALA A 37 15.69 -4.13 -0.54
C ALA A 37 15.24 -3.31 -1.76
N ALA A 38 15.69 -3.66 -2.99
CA ALA A 38 15.29 -2.97 -4.21
C ALA A 38 13.90 -3.38 -4.71
N VAL A 39 13.44 -4.59 -4.34
CA VAL A 39 12.12 -5.11 -4.73
C VAL A 39 11.02 -4.49 -3.85
N GLN A 40 11.27 -4.26 -2.56
CA GLN A 40 10.30 -3.64 -1.64
C GLN A 40 10.06 -2.15 -1.93
N ALA A 41 11.04 -1.43 -2.47
CA ALA A 41 10.87 -0.01 -2.81
C ALA A 41 9.93 0.23 -4.02
N ALA A 42 9.66 -0.79 -4.84
CA ALA A 42 8.78 -0.69 -6.00
C ALA A 42 7.28 -0.82 -5.66
N ASP A 43 6.95 -1.41 -4.53
CA ASP A 43 5.57 -1.72 -4.12
C ASP A 43 5.01 -0.77 -3.05
N SER A 44 5.83 0.12 -2.48
CA SER A 44 5.36 1.11 -1.51
C SER A 44 4.39 2.11 -2.15
N PRO A 45 3.28 2.46 -1.48
CA PRO A 45 2.35 3.46 -1.98
C PRO A 45 3.03 4.81 -2.19
N ALA A 46 2.77 5.45 -3.33
CA ALA A 46 3.28 6.80 -3.62
C ALA A 46 2.17 7.82 -3.43
N VAL A 47 2.43 8.88 -2.66
CA VAL A 47 1.47 9.94 -2.37
C VAL A 47 1.97 11.27 -2.94
N THR A 48 1.11 11.93 -3.72
CA THR A 48 1.35 13.28 -4.25
C THR A 48 0.28 14.21 -3.72
N VAL A 49 0.66 15.16 -2.86
CA VAL A 49 -0.24 16.16 -2.29
C VAL A 49 -0.39 17.33 -3.26
N HIS A 50 -1.63 17.72 -3.59
CA HIS A 50 -1.96 18.83 -4.48
C HIS A 50 -2.53 20.03 -3.73
N LEU A 51 -3.21 19.78 -2.61
CA LEU A 51 -3.76 20.79 -1.71
C LEU A 51 -3.46 20.37 -0.27
N ASP A 52 -2.94 21.30 0.54
CA ASP A 52 -2.81 21.15 1.99
C ASP A 52 -3.17 22.48 2.66
N ASP A 53 -4.36 22.54 3.24
CA ASP A 53 -4.87 23.67 4.03
C ASP A 53 -5.06 23.23 5.49
N GLY A 54 -3.95 22.89 6.13
CA GLY A 54 -3.89 22.60 7.56
C GLY A 54 -4.26 21.15 7.95
N ALA A 55 -4.30 20.21 6.99
CA ALA A 55 -4.46 18.78 7.29
C ALA A 55 -3.14 18.05 7.52
N ASN A 56 -2.00 18.75 7.44
CA ASN A 56 -0.67 18.15 7.56
C ASN A 56 -0.36 17.09 6.49
N GLY A 57 -0.42 17.52 5.23
CA GLY A 57 -0.25 16.65 4.07
C GLY A 57 1.06 15.87 4.06
N PHE A 58 2.13 16.41 4.65
CA PHE A 58 3.39 15.71 4.80
C PHE A 58 3.25 14.47 5.70
N GLN A 59 2.59 14.59 6.86
CA GLN A 59 2.38 13.45 7.76
C GLN A 59 1.39 12.44 7.17
N VAL A 60 0.33 12.92 6.53
CA VAL A 60 -0.62 12.06 5.80
C VAL A 60 0.10 11.25 4.72
N GLY A 61 0.91 11.91 3.91
CA GLY A 61 1.68 11.24 2.85
C GLY A 61 2.65 10.21 3.40
N ARG A 62 3.38 10.53 4.46
CA ARG A 62 4.30 9.59 5.13
C ARG A 62 3.58 8.38 5.71
N ALA A 63 2.46 8.59 6.39
CA ALA A 63 1.71 7.52 7.02
C ALA A 63 1.18 6.52 5.98
N ILE A 64 0.63 7.03 4.88
CA ILE A 64 0.13 6.17 3.79
C ILE A 64 1.28 5.47 3.07
N SER A 65 2.39 6.15 2.78
CA SER A 65 3.55 5.53 2.10
C SER A 65 4.25 4.46 2.94
N ALA A 66 4.01 4.43 4.25
CA ALA A 66 4.55 3.42 5.15
C ALA A 66 3.65 2.17 5.27
N ILE A 67 2.50 2.15 4.60
CA ILE A 67 1.59 1.00 4.62
C ILE A 67 2.23 -0.14 3.80
N ASP A 68 2.53 -1.23 4.48
CA ASP A 68 2.93 -2.49 3.90
C ASP A 68 1.70 -3.41 3.88
N GLU A 69 1.02 -3.47 2.73
CA GLU A 69 -0.23 -4.20 2.56
C GLU A 69 -0.41 -4.62 1.09
N ASP A 70 -0.56 -5.89 0.84
CA ASP A 70 -0.74 -6.47 -0.49
C ASP A 70 -2.22 -6.73 -0.84
N ASN A 71 -3.11 -6.73 0.16
CA ASN A 71 -4.55 -6.80 -0.06
C ASN A 71 -5.12 -5.42 -0.34
N ARG A 72 -5.66 -5.24 -1.53
CA ARG A 72 -6.19 -3.95 -1.99
C ARG A 72 -7.27 -3.36 -1.06
N GLY A 73 -8.20 -4.18 -0.57
CA GLY A 73 -9.28 -3.69 0.29
C GLY A 73 -8.77 -3.26 1.67
N GLU A 74 -7.82 -4.01 2.22
CA GLU A 74 -7.15 -3.65 3.47
C GLU A 74 -6.32 -2.38 3.30
N PHE A 75 -5.60 -2.26 2.17
CA PHE A 75 -4.86 -1.04 1.85
C PHE A 75 -5.77 0.20 1.85
N VAL A 76 -6.90 0.15 1.12
CA VAL A 76 -7.82 1.30 1.04
C VAL A 76 -8.37 1.69 2.41
N ARG A 77 -8.73 0.72 3.26
CA ARG A 77 -9.20 0.97 4.63
C ARG A 77 -8.10 1.56 5.51
N ARG A 78 -6.91 0.96 5.50
CA ARG A 78 -5.77 1.46 6.28
C ARG A 78 -5.34 2.85 5.86
N ALA A 79 -5.33 3.14 4.55
CA ALA A 79 -4.97 4.46 4.04
C ALA A 79 -5.91 5.56 4.57
N VAL A 80 -7.21 5.28 4.65
CA VAL A 80 -8.20 6.20 5.24
C VAL A 80 -7.99 6.34 6.75
N ASP A 81 -7.73 5.24 7.46
CA ASP A 81 -7.46 5.26 8.90
C ASP A 81 -6.20 6.06 9.23
N GLU A 82 -5.11 5.81 8.52
CA GLU A 82 -3.84 6.52 8.68
C GLU A 82 -3.97 8.01 8.34
N ALA A 83 -4.68 8.35 7.25
CA ALA A 83 -4.93 9.74 6.88
C ALA A 83 -5.75 10.46 7.96
N PHE A 84 -6.76 9.81 8.53
CA PHE A 84 -7.56 10.36 9.63
C PHE A 84 -6.69 10.64 10.86
N GLN A 85 -5.88 9.69 11.29
CA GLN A 85 -4.99 9.86 12.44
C GLN A 85 -3.93 10.95 12.18
N ALA A 86 -3.26 10.89 11.03
CA ALA A 86 -2.21 11.84 10.67
C ALA A 86 -2.71 13.29 10.53
N SER A 87 -3.99 13.48 10.17
CA SER A 87 -4.65 14.80 10.15
C SER A 87 -5.18 15.27 11.52
N GLY A 88 -4.88 14.51 12.58
CA GLY A 88 -5.26 14.83 13.96
C GLY A 88 -6.65 14.33 14.37
N GLY A 89 -7.27 13.45 13.60
CA GLY A 89 -8.55 12.84 13.94
C GLY A 89 -9.74 13.79 14.00
N ARG A 90 -9.68 14.91 13.27
CA ARG A 90 -10.64 16.03 13.38
C ARG A 90 -11.31 16.44 12.07
N TYR A 91 -11.08 15.69 11.00
CA TYR A 91 -11.65 15.96 9.68
C TYR A 91 -12.22 14.68 9.10
N ASN A 92 -13.15 14.82 8.18
CA ASN A 92 -13.64 13.68 7.41
C ASN A 92 -12.64 13.32 6.33
N VAL A 93 -12.48 12.02 6.09
CA VAL A 93 -11.57 11.47 5.08
C VAL A 93 -12.34 10.57 4.14
N ILE A 94 -12.08 10.69 2.85
CA ILE A 94 -12.57 9.77 1.84
C ILE A 94 -11.47 9.47 0.83
N MET A 95 -11.37 8.22 0.44
CA MET A 95 -10.49 7.72 -0.62
C MET A 95 -11.33 7.03 -1.68
N MET A 96 -11.06 7.34 -2.96
CA MET A 96 -11.81 6.82 -4.10
C MET A 96 -10.86 6.43 -5.24
N ASN A 97 -11.08 5.25 -5.81
CA ASN A 97 -10.40 4.83 -7.03
C ASN A 97 -10.80 5.73 -8.21
N LEU A 98 -9.82 6.43 -8.78
CA LEU A 98 -10.05 7.41 -9.84
C LEU A 98 -10.42 6.80 -11.20
N SER A 99 -10.36 5.48 -11.35
CA SER A 99 -10.89 4.79 -12.53
C SER A 99 -12.42 4.59 -12.48
N GLN A 100 -13.04 4.89 -11.33
CA GLN A 100 -14.48 4.82 -11.12
C GLN A 100 -15.11 6.20 -11.25
N GLY A 101 -16.41 6.22 -11.59
CA GLY A 101 -17.16 7.48 -11.60
C GLY A 101 -17.46 7.98 -10.19
N TYR A 102 -17.40 9.29 -9.99
CA TYR A 102 -17.81 9.92 -8.73
C TYR A 102 -18.24 11.37 -8.94
N GLU A 103 -19.02 11.88 -7.98
CA GLU A 103 -19.34 13.30 -7.82
C GLU A 103 -18.82 13.78 -6.46
N GLU A 104 -18.02 14.83 -6.47
CA GLU A 104 -17.43 15.42 -5.27
C GLU A 104 -18.01 16.83 -5.05
N ARG A 105 -18.65 17.03 -3.90
CA ARG A 105 -19.19 18.30 -3.42
C ARG A 105 -18.76 18.55 -1.96
N LEU A 106 -17.46 18.31 -1.70
CA LEU A 106 -16.90 18.49 -0.38
C LEU A 106 -16.67 19.97 -0.06
N GLU A 107 -16.96 20.35 1.18
CA GLU A 107 -16.84 21.69 1.71
C GLU A 107 -15.62 21.83 2.61
N ALA A 108 -14.97 23.00 2.56
CA ALA A 108 -13.76 23.28 3.33
C ALA A 108 -12.73 22.16 3.22
N LYS A 109 -12.32 21.86 2.00
CA LYS A 109 -11.29 20.86 1.71
C LYS A 109 -9.98 21.27 2.36
N ARG A 110 -9.45 20.40 3.20
CA ARG A 110 -8.21 20.56 3.94
C ARG A 110 -7.04 19.89 3.28
N LEU A 111 -7.31 18.84 2.47
CA LEU A 111 -6.30 18.15 1.71
C LEU A 111 -6.92 17.51 0.45
N TYR A 112 -6.15 17.53 -0.63
CA TYR A 112 -6.35 16.66 -1.77
C TYR A 112 -5.01 16.05 -2.18
N ALA A 113 -4.98 14.74 -2.33
CA ALA A 113 -3.80 14.02 -2.77
C ALA A 113 -4.16 12.89 -3.75
N ASN A 114 -3.22 12.54 -4.61
CA ASN A 114 -3.25 11.28 -5.34
C ASN A 114 -2.42 10.24 -4.59
N VAL A 115 -2.97 9.04 -4.47
CA VAL A 115 -2.32 7.89 -3.87
C VAL A 115 -2.23 6.80 -4.92
N ARG A 116 -1.01 6.43 -5.31
CA ARG A 116 -0.77 5.32 -6.23
C ARG A 116 -0.38 4.08 -5.43
N TRP A 117 -1.12 2.99 -5.64
CA TRP A 117 -0.83 1.68 -5.10
C TRP A 117 -0.76 0.66 -6.25
N GLY A 118 0.45 0.15 -6.51
CA GLY A 118 0.70 -0.61 -7.72
C GLY A 118 0.37 0.19 -8.98
N SER A 119 -0.53 -0.31 -9.81
CA SER A 119 -1.04 0.35 -11.02
C SER A 119 -2.30 1.18 -10.79
N ILE A 120 -2.84 1.21 -9.56
CA ILE A 120 -4.12 1.85 -9.26
C ILE A 120 -3.88 3.24 -8.69
N ASN A 121 -4.64 4.21 -9.19
CA ASN A 121 -4.62 5.58 -8.68
C ASN A 121 -5.90 5.88 -7.91
N TYR A 122 -5.73 6.39 -6.70
CA TYR A 122 -6.80 6.86 -5.84
C TYR A 122 -6.70 8.37 -5.65
N GLY A 123 -7.86 9.03 -5.52
CA GLY A 123 -7.97 10.34 -4.90
C GLY A 123 -8.21 10.18 -3.41
N LEU A 124 -7.55 11.00 -2.61
CA LEU A 124 -7.74 11.13 -1.17
C LEU A 124 -8.14 12.57 -0.87
N TRP A 125 -9.27 12.75 -0.23
CA TRP A 125 -9.76 14.05 0.24
C TRP A 125 -9.91 14.05 1.74
N ILE A 126 -9.54 15.16 2.35
CA ILE A 126 -9.81 15.49 3.75
C ILE A 126 -10.61 16.78 3.74
N ALA A 127 -11.78 16.79 4.38
CA ALA A 127 -12.68 17.92 4.37
C ALA A 127 -13.48 18.03 5.68
N GLU A 128 -14.11 19.20 5.91
CA GLU A 128 -14.94 19.39 7.11
C GLU A 128 -16.34 18.84 6.94
N ALA A 129 -16.93 18.96 5.75
CA ALA A 129 -18.29 18.56 5.47
C ALA A 129 -18.50 18.34 3.98
N GLY A 130 -19.75 18.10 3.57
CA GLY A 130 -20.18 18.03 2.19
C GLY A 130 -20.64 16.65 1.78
N GLU A 131 -20.78 16.45 0.48
CA GLU A 131 -21.34 15.23 -0.08
C GLU A 131 -20.35 14.60 -1.07
N PHE A 132 -20.30 13.28 -1.08
CA PHE A 132 -19.57 12.50 -2.05
C PHE A 132 -20.41 11.34 -2.54
N THR A 133 -20.60 11.22 -3.85
CA THR A 133 -21.36 10.12 -4.45
C THR A 133 -20.43 9.29 -5.33
N ASN A 134 -20.35 8.00 -5.05
CA ASN A 134 -19.73 7.04 -5.94
C ASN A 134 -20.75 6.64 -7.02
N THR A 135 -20.49 6.99 -8.28
CA THR A 135 -21.36 6.65 -9.43
C THR A 135 -20.87 5.42 -10.19
N GLY A 136 -19.78 4.80 -9.71
CA GLY A 136 -19.23 3.58 -10.27
C GLY A 136 -19.45 2.35 -9.38
N ASP A 137 -18.46 1.48 -9.31
CA ASP A 137 -18.51 0.28 -8.46
C ASP A 137 -18.29 0.63 -6.98
N GLY A 138 -19.28 0.29 -6.16
CA GLY A 138 -19.30 0.52 -4.71
C GLY A 138 -18.52 -0.47 -3.87
N GLY A 139 -17.75 -1.36 -4.48
CA GLY A 139 -16.93 -2.33 -3.76
C GLY A 139 -15.92 -1.65 -2.83
N TYR A 140 -15.71 -2.24 -1.65
CA TYR A 140 -14.78 -1.73 -0.62
C TYR A 140 -13.32 -1.60 -1.08
N ILE A 141 -12.96 -2.22 -2.19
CA ILE A 141 -11.65 -2.07 -2.83
C ILE A 141 -11.53 -0.76 -3.61
N ASN A 142 -12.64 -0.09 -3.90
CA ASN A 142 -12.68 1.12 -4.70
C ASN A 142 -12.81 2.38 -3.87
N TRP A 143 -13.41 2.30 -2.68
CA TRP A 143 -13.55 3.46 -1.82
C TRP A 143 -13.68 3.09 -0.34
N ALA A 144 -13.24 3.99 0.51
CA ALA A 144 -13.45 3.96 1.95
C ALA A 144 -13.55 5.38 2.49
N MET A 145 -14.19 5.53 3.64
CA MET A 145 -14.36 6.81 4.31
C MET A 145 -14.26 6.65 5.83
N LYS A 146 -13.92 7.75 6.50
CA LYS A 146 -13.86 7.86 7.97
C LYS A 146 -14.19 9.27 8.41
N GLY A 147 -14.82 9.37 9.58
CA GLY A 147 -15.25 10.63 10.17
C GLY A 147 -16.70 10.58 10.60
N TRP A 148 -17.38 11.69 10.46
CA TRP A 148 -18.78 11.88 10.87
C TRP A 148 -19.63 11.99 9.63
N PHE A 149 -20.40 10.95 9.33
CA PHE A 149 -21.20 10.91 8.11
C PHE A 149 -22.44 10.05 8.24
N ASP A 150 -23.45 10.38 7.44
CA ASP A 150 -24.55 9.50 7.07
C ASP A 150 -24.30 8.93 5.68
N ARG A 151 -24.75 7.72 5.46
CA ARG A 151 -24.65 7.05 4.17
C ARG A 151 -26.01 6.59 3.69
N ASP A 152 -26.32 6.95 2.45
CA ASP A 152 -27.50 6.48 1.73
C ASP A 152 -27.04 5.85 0.40
N GLY A 153 -27.02 4.52 0.36
CA GLY A 153 -26.52 3.77 -0.78
C GLY A 153 -25.08 4.10 -1.14
N MET A 154 -24.89 4.79 -2.24
CA MET A 154 -23.59 5.21 -2.79
C MET A 154 -23.26 6.68 -2.49
N THR A 155 -24.12 7.38 -1.76
CA THR A 155 -23.91 8.77 -1.35
C THR A 155 -23.56 8.84 0.12
N VAL A 156 -22.50 9.58 0.42
CA VAL A 156 -22.02 9.86 1.78
C VAL A 156 -22.14 11.36 2.03
N ARG A 157 -22.83 11.74 3.13
CA ARG A 157 -22.95 13.13 3.60
C ARG A 157 -22.12 13.31 4.85
N PHE A 158 -21.05 14.05 4.72
CA PHE A 158 -20.16 14.37 5.83
C PHE A 158 -20.68 15.56 6.61
N HIS A 159 -20.60 15.45 7.94
CA HIS A 159 -20.93 16.50 8.88
C HIS A 159 -19.68 17.07 9.52
N ARG A 160 -19.74 18.31 9.98
CA ARG A 160 -18.66 18.88 10.80
C ARG A 160 -18.57 18.15 12.13
N PRO A 161 -17.34 17.86 12.60
CA PRO A 161 -17.11 17.23 13.90
C PRO A 161 -17.64 18.10 15.05
#